data_8c81e93440fec956286900d777eff3c0
#
_entry.id   8c81e93440fec956286900d777eff3c0
#
_cell.length_a   1.000
_cell.length_b   1.000
_cell.length_c   1.000
_cell.angle_alpha   90.00
_cell.angle_beta   90.00
_cell.angle_gamma   90.00
#
_symmetry.space_group_name_H-M   'P 1'
#
loop_
_entity.id
_entity.type
_entity.pdbx_description
1 polymer ?
#
loop_
_entity_poly.entity_id
_entity_poly.type
_entity_poly.pdbx_seq_one_letter_code
_entity_poly.pdbx_strand_id
1 'polypeptide(L)'
;LNGHVMDQVTYAERATDWRGNNNIAESIFREMANEPFPVPHTLIMSAGTGGTSATLGRYIRYQGCDTRLLVVDPQHSVFYDYWHNRDATLTSNRGSMIEGIGRPRVEPSFMHDVNDEMLRVPDGASIAAMLKLETLLGRKPGPSTGTNFWGMM
;
A
#
# COMPACT_ATOMS: atom_id res chain seq x y z
N LEU A 1 -29.33 -2.12 20.02
CA LEU A 1 -28.27 -1.12 20.07
C LEU A 1 -28.31 -0.30 18.77
N ASN A 2 -28.56 1.00 18.86
CA ASN A 2 -28.47 1.92 17.73
C ASN A 2 -26.99 2.33 17.57
N GLY A 3 -26.23 1.51 16.87
CA GLY A 3 -24.82 1.78 16.57
C GLY A 3 -24.62 2.07 15.09
N HIS A 4 -23.57 2.81 14.75
CA HIS A 4 -23.11 3.02 13.38
C HIS A 4 -21.86 2.17 13.11
N VAL A 5 -21.88 1.39 12.02
CA VAL A 5 -20.71 0.62 11.57
C VAL A 5 -19.89 1.50 10.64
N MET A 6 -18.64 1.74 11.04
CA MET A 6 -17.65 2.41 10.18
C MET A 6 -17.05 1.37 9.23
N ASP A 7 -17.60 1.26 8.02
CA ASP A 7 -17.18 0.28 7.02
C ASP A 7 -15.89 0.71 6.32
N GLN A 8 -14.76 0.37 6.94
CA GLN A 8 -13.43 0.70 6.44
C GLN A 8 -13.11 0.01 5.10
N VAL A 9 -13.58 -1.20 4.89
CA VAL A 9 -13.25 -1.96 3.66
C VAL A 9 -13.95 -1.42 2.41
N THR A 10 -15.10 -0.77 2.60
CA THR A 10 -15.86 -0.16 1.50
C THR A 10 -15.47 1.30 1.27
N TYR A 11 -15.09 2.05 2.32
CA TYR A 11 -14.98 3.50 2.26
C TYR A 11 -13.63 4.07 2.68
N ALA A 12 -12.60 3.24 2.84
CA ALA A 12 -11.28 3.70 3.29
C ALA A 12 -10.68 4.77 2.35
N GLU A 13 -10.96 4.70 1.06
CA GLU A 13 -10.46 5.64 0.05
C GLU A 13 -11.06 7.05 0.17
N ARG A 14 -12.13 7.20 0.97
CA ARG A 14 -12.83 8.48 1.22
C ARG A 14 -12.55 9.04 2.61
N ALA A 15 -11.88 8.29 3.46
CA ALA A 15 -11.68 8.66 4.87
C ALA A 15 -10.75 9.86 5.05
N THR A 16 -9.95 10.20 4.04
CA THR A 16 -8.94 11.24 4.11
C THR A 16 -9.11 12.23 2.94
N ASP A 17 -8.97 13.51 3.22
CA ASP A 17 -8.82 14.51 2.17
C ASP A 17 -7.42 14.40 1.56
N TRP A 18 -7.36 13.74 0.42
CA TRP A 18 -6.12 13.46 -0.29
C TRP A 18 -5.51 14.67 -1.01
N ARG A 19 -6.22 15.79 -1.11
CA ARG A 19 -5.71 17.02 -1.74
C ARG A 19 -4.70 17.75 -0.87
N GLY A 20 -4.79 17.59 0.40
CA GLY A 20 -4.01 18.27 1.41
C GLY A 20 -4.65 18.05 2.78
N ASN A 21 -4.51 19.02 3.68
CA ASN A 21 -5.14 18.98 5.01
C ASN A 21 -4.58 17.88 5.92
N ASN A 22 -3.24 17.83 5.99
CA ASN A 22 -2.50 16.99 6.94
C ASN A 22 -2.69 15.49 6.74
N ASN A 23 -2.79 15.03 5.51
CA ASN A 23 -2.79 13.60 5.20
C ASN A 23 -1.36 13.03 5.09
N ILE A 24 -1.25 11.69 5.01
CA ILE A 24 0.04 11.01 4.95
C ILE A 24 0.87 11.40 3.71
N ALA A 25 0.23 11.65 2.57
CA ALA A 25 0.94 12.03 1.35
C ALA A 25 1.60 13.41 1.51
N GLU A 26 0.85 14.39 1.98
CA GLU A 26 1.37 15.73 2.28
C GLU A 26 2.53 15.67 3.27
N SER A 27 2.42 14.85 4.32
CA SER A 27 3.50 14.67 5.30
C SER A 27 4.76 14.10 4.68
N ILE A 28 4.65 13.06 3.83
CA ILE A 28 5.80 12.48 3.13
C ILE A 28 6.52 13.53 2.28
N PHE A 29 5.80 14.23 1.39
CA PHE A 29 6.44 15.22 0.51
C PHE A 29 7.01 16.41 1.27
N ARG A 30 6.38 16.84 2.36
CA ARG A 30 6.89 17.90 3.24
C ARG A 30 8.19 17.47 3.94
N GLU A 31 8.27 16.25 4.42
CA GLU A 31 9.48 15.73 5.06
C GLU A 31 10.59 15.50 4.04
N MET A 32 10.27 14.94 2.88
CA MET A 32 11.21 14.74 1.78
C MET A 32 11.79 16.05 1.23
N ALA A 33 11.10 17.19 1.38
CA ALA A 33 11.60 18.49 0.93
C ALA A 33 12.94 18.90 1.56
N ASN A 34 13.31 18.29 2.69
CA ASN A 34 14.57 18.54 3.39
C ASN A 34 15.68 17.53 3.00
N GLU A 35 15.38 16.56 2.14
CA GLU A 35 16.30 15.51 1.72
C GLU A 35 17.03 15.92 0.42
N PRO A 36 18.20 15.31 0.11
CA PRO A 36 18.93 15.57 -1.14
C PRO A 36 18.11 15.33 -2.41
N PHE A 37 17.11 14.46 -2.34
CA PHE A 37 16.17 14.17 -3.43
C PHE A 37 14.74 14.45 -2.91
N PRO A 38 14.28 15.70 -2.96
CA PRO A 38 13.04 16.13 -2.32
C PRO A 38 11.77 15.55 -2.95
N VAL A 39 11.83 15.12 -4.21
CA VAL A 39 10.75 14.41 -4.88
C VAL A 39 11.16 12.95 -5.02
N PRO A 40 10.56 12.02 -4.28
CA PRO A 40 10.90 10.61 -4.39
C PRO A 40 10.53 10.09 -5.78
N HIS A 41 11.43 9.35 -6.42
CA HIS A 41 11.15 8.71 -7.71
C HIS A 41 10.04 7.68 -7.60
N THR A 42 10.07 6.88 -6.52
CA THR A 42 9.07 5.82 -6.30
C THR A 42 8.67 5.78 -4.82
N LEU A 43 7.38 5.76 -4.56
CA LEU A 43 6.82 5.40 -3.27
C LEU A 43 6.39 3.94 -3.30
N ILE A 44 6.86 3.16 -2.32
CA ILE A 44 6.58 1.73 -2.22
C ILE A 44 5.75 1.47 -0.97
N MET A 45 4.64 0.80 -1.15
CA MET A 45 3.74 0.47 -0.05
C MET A 45 2.96 -0.81 -0.31
N SER A 46 2.42 -1.40 0.74
CA SER A 46 1.45 -2.50 0.66
C SER A 46 0.04 -2.01 0.97
N ALA A 47 -0.96 -2.68 0.42
CA ALA A 47 -2.36 -2.34 0.63
C ALA A 47 -3.07 -3.36 1.53
N GLY A 48 -3.78 -2.87 2.56
CA GLY A 48 -4.74 -3.67 3.32
C GLY A 48 -6.17 -3.45 2.80
N THR A 49 -6.69 -2.23 2.91
CA THR A 49 -7.99 -1.83 2.35
C THR A 49 -7.87 -0.97 1.10
N GLY A 50 -6.68 -0.46 0.83
CA GLY A 50 -6.43 0.45 -0.30
C GLY A 50 -6.58 1.93 0.03
N GLY A 51 -6.97 2.30 1.25
CA GLY A 51 -7.17 3.72 1.61
C GLY A 51 -5.90 4.55 1.51
N THR A 52 -4.77 4.03 1.98
CA THR A 52 -3.47 4.73 1.91
C THR A 52 -2.97 4.84 0.48
N SER A 53 -3.04 3.76 -0.32
CA SER A 53 -2.65 3.81 -1.74
C SER A 53 -3.53 4.77 -2.53
N ALA A 54 -4.83 4.82 -2.24
CA ALA A 54 -5.75 5.78 -2.84
C ALA A 54 -5.35 7.23 -2.50
N THR A 55 -5.01 7.50 -1.25
CA THR A 55 -4.56 8.84 -0.81
C THR A 55 -3.26 9.25 -1.50
N LEU A 56 -2.24 8.39 -1.48
CA LEU A 56 -0.94 8.64 -2.11
C LEU A 56 -1.07 8.83 -3.62
N GLY A 57 -1.72 7.90 -4.30
CA GLY A 57 -1.84 7.95 -5.76
C GLY A 57 -2.66 9.14 -6.27
N ARG A 58 -3.74 9.51 -5.57
CA ARG A 58 -4.51 10.73 -5.89
C ARG A 58 -3.71 12.00 -5.63
N TYR A 59 -2.99 12.07 -4.52
CA TYR A 59 -2.15 13.22 -4.18
C TYR A 59 -1.04 13.45 -5.20
N ILE A 60 -0.30 12.40 -5.55
CA ILE A 60 0.77 12.44 -6.56
C ILE A 60 0.24 13.02 -7.87
N ARG A 61 -0.88 12.54 -8.35
CA ARG A 61 -1.52 13.00 -9.61
C ARG A 61 -2.05 14.42 -9.51
N TYR A 62 -2.67 14.76 -8.40
CA TYR A 62 -3.20 16.10 -8.16
C TYR A 62 -2.12 17.17 -8.09
N GLN A 63 -1.00 16.85 -7.45
CA GLN A 63 0.15 17.76 -7.34
C GLN A 63 1.04 17.75 -8.60
N GLY A 64 0.83 16.82 -9.52
CA GLY A 64 1.67 16.64 -10.71
C GLY A 64 3.11 16.24 -10.37
N CYS A 65 3.31 15.49 -9.26
CA CYS A 65 4.63 15.02 -8.88
C CYS A 65 5.11 13.92 -9.84
N ASP A 66 6.39 13.96 -10.21
CA ASP A 66 7.06 12.90 -10.96
C ASP A 66 7.49 11.76 -10.00
N THR A 67 6.51 11.15 -9.39
CA THR A 67 6.65 10.07 -8.42
C THR A 67 5.76 8.91 -8.84
N ARG A 68 6.32 7.70 -8.91
CA ARG A 68 5.58 6.47 -9.19
C ARG A 68 5.09 5.85 -7.87
N LEU A 69 3.90 5.28 -7.88
CA LEU A 69 3.36 4.49 -6.77
C LEU A 69 3.42 3.00 -7.10
N LEU A 70 4.33 2.29 -6.44
CA LEU A 70 4.43 0.83 -6.49
C LEU A 70 3.70 0.23 -5.28
N VAL A 71 2.68 -0.59 -5.54
CA VAL A 71 1.99 -1.34 -4.49
C VAL A 71 2.47 -2.79 -4.50
N VAL A 72 3.03 -3.23 -3.37
CA VAL A 72 3.46 -4.61 -3.17
C VAL A 72 2.35 -5.41 -2.51
N ASP A 73 2.06 -6.59 -3.05
CA ASP A 73 0.93 -7.42 -2.66
C ASP A 73 1.41 -8.83 -2.25
N PRO A 74 1.00 -9.37 -1.08
CA PRO A 74 1.44 -10.70 -0.67
C PRO A 74 0.83 -11.79 -1.57
N GLN A 75 1.51 -12.94 -1.65
CA GLN A 75 1.27 -13.98 -2.67
C GLN A 75 -0.16 -14.53 -2.74
N HIS A 76 -0.93 -14.47 -1.65
CA HIS A 76 -2.30 -15.01 -1.59
C HIS A 76 -3.39 -13.93 -1.63
N SER A 77 -3.01 -12.68 -1.82
CA SER A 77 -3.93 -11.58 -2.07
C SER A 77 -4.42 -11.58 -3.51
N VAL A 78 -5.60 -11.04 -3.72
CA VAL A 78 -6.19 -10.89 -5.07
C VAL A 78 -5.94 -9.53 -5.70
N PHE A 79 -5.34 -8.57 -4.99
CA PHE A 79 -5.19 -7.21 -5.51
C PHE A 79 -4.28 -7.13 -6.73
N TYR A 80 -3.20 -7.90 -6.76
CA TYR A 80 -2.32 -7.97 -7.93
C TYR A 80 -3.06 -8.47 -9.18
N ASP A 81 -3.82 -9.56 -9.06
CA ASP A 81 -4.60 -10.10 -10.17
C ASP A 81 -5.72 -9.15 -10.57
N TYR A 82 -6.38 -8.51 -9.61
CA TYR A 82 -7.38 -7.49 -9.87
C TYR A 82 -6.81 -6.28 -10.61
N TRP A 83 -5.63 -5.82 -10.24
CA TRP A 83 -4.97 -4.70 -10.90
C TRP A 83 -4.69 -5.00 -12.39
N HIS A 84 -4.30 -6.24 -12.71
CA HIS A 84 -4.05 -6.69 -14.09
C HIS A 84 -5.33 -6.94 -14.88
N ASN A 85 -6.28 -7.66 -14.29
CA ASN A 85 -7.43 -8.24 -15.02
C ASN A 85 -8.70 -7.40 -14.92
N ARG A 86 -8.76 -6.46 -13.96
CA ARG A 86 -9.94 -5.63 -13.67
C ARG A 86 -11.18 -6.44 -13.26
N ASP A 87 -11.00 -7.68 -12.83
CA ASP A 87 -12.08 -8.55 -12.39
C ASP A 87 -12.32 -8.39 -10.89
N ALA A 88 -13.37 -7.66 -10.54
CA ALA A 88 -13.77 -7.41 -9.15
C ALA A 88 -14.39 -8.64 -8.45
N THR A 89 -14.64 -9.73 -9.18
CA THR A 89 -15.20 -10.98 -8.62
C THR A 89 -14.14 -11.93 -8.08
N LEU A 90 -12.86 -11.61 -8.27
CA LEU A 90 -11.75 -12.43 -7.81
C LEU A 90 -11.80 -12.69 -6.32
N THR A 91 -11.64 -13.96 -5.96
CA THR A 91 -11.53 -14.42 -4.57
C THR A 91 -10.39 -15.42 -4.43
N SER A 92 -9.81 -15.49 -3.24
CA SER A 92 -8.83 -16.51 -2.85
C SER A 92 -9.36 -17.26 -1.63
N ASN A 93 -9.18 -18.57 -1.61
CA ASN A 93 -9.48 -19.40 -0.44
C ASN A 93 -8.34 -19.40 0.60
N ARG A 94 -7.26 -18.67 0.33
CA ARG A 94 -6.12 -18.50 1.23
C ARG A 94 -5.97 -17.02 1.56
N GLY A 95 -5.74 -16.71 2.83
CA GLY A 95 -5.33 -15.39 3.27
C GLY A 95 -3.81 -15.21 3.16
N SER A 96 -3.34 -13.98 3.20
CA SER A 96 -1.93 -13.65 3.39
C SER A 96 -1.47 -14.12 4.78
N MET A 97 -0.25 -14.66 4.88
CA MET A 97 0.42 -14.87 6.16
C MET A 97 0.97 -13.57 6.75
N ILE A 98 1.04 -12.52 5.96
CA ILE A 98 1.49 -11.21 6.38
C ILE A 98 0.28 -10.42 6.90
N GLU A 99 0.21 -10.22 8.20
CA GLU A 99 -0.91 -9.54 8.85
C GLU A 99 -1.03 -8.08 8.37
N GLY A 100 -2.28 -7.65 8.20
CA GLY A 100 -2.63 -6.26 7.90
C GLY A 100 -2.59 -5.87 6.43
N ILE A 101 -2.03 -6.70 5.54
CA ILE A 101 -1.93 -6.43 4.11
C ILE A 101 -2.46 -7.60 3.27
N GLY A 102 -2.86 -7.29 2.04
CA GLY A 102 -3.48 -8.24 1.12
C GLY A 102 -4.89 -8.62 1.54
N ARG A 103 -5.69 -9.07 0.58
CA ARG A 103 -7.07 -9.50 0.80
C ARG A 103 -7.41 -10.75 0.00
N PRO A 104 -8.29 -11.63 0.54
CA PRO A 104 -8.77 -12.78 -0.18
C PRO A 104 -9.91 -12.45 -1.16
N ARG A 105 -10.33 -11.19 -1.22
CA ARG A 105 -11.34 -10.66 -2.16
C ARG A 105 -11.00 -9.24 -2.53
N VAL A 106 -11.56 -8.76 -3.64
CA VAL A 106 -11.42 -7.36 -4.05
C VAL A 106 -12.24 -6.48 -3.11
N GLU A 107 -11.58 -5.53 -2.48
CA GLU A 107 -12.25 -4.56 -1.61
C GLU A 107 -12.60 -3.30 -2.41
N PRO A 108 -13.83 -2.75 -2.27
CA PRO A 108 -14.26 -1.58 -3.04
C PRO A 108 -13.37 -0.34 -2.87
N SER A 109 -12.70 -0.22 -1.73
CA SER A 109 -11.77 0.89 -1.45
C SER A 109 -10.41 0.76 -2.12
N PHE A 110 -10.09 -0.39 -2.74
CA PHE A 110 -8.85 -0.56 -3.48
C PHE A 110 -8.97 0.03 -4.89
N MET A 111 -8.37 1.19 -5.09
CA MET A 111 -8.39 1.91 -6.37
C MET A 111 -7.22 1.49 -7.24
N HIS A 112 -7.47 0.67 -8.26
CA HIS A 112 -6.42 0.19 -9.16
C HIS A 112 -5.81 1.30 -10.04
N ASP A 113 -6.60 2.32 -10.45
CA ASP A 113 -6.18 3.35 -11.42
C ASP A 113 -5.19 4.36 -10.87
N VAL A 114 -4.98 4.36 -9.55
CA VAL A 114 -4.03 5.26 -8.89
C VAL A 114 -2.68 4.62 -8.59
N ASN A 115 -2.52 3.34 -8.89
CA ASN A 115 -1.29 2.59 -8.73
C ASN A 115 -0.57 2.49 -10.08
N ASP A 116 0.69 2.91 -10.14
CA ASP A 116 1.47 2.88 -11.38
C ASP A 116 2.03 1.50 -11.66
N GLU A 117 2.37 0.78 -10.59
CA GLU A 117 2.89 -0.59 -10.64
C GLU A 117 2.38 -1.43 -9.48
N MET A 118 2.33 -2.74 -9.72
CA MET A 118 2.13 -3.72 -8.65
C MET A 118 3.15 -4.86 -8.75
N LEU A 119 3.57 -5.35 -7.59
CA LEU A 119 4.48 -6.48 -7.47
C LEU A 119 3.90 -7.50 -6.48
N ARG A 120 3.82 -8.77 -6.89
CA ARG A 120 3.47 -9.86 -5.98
C ARG A 120 4.70 -10.35 -5.23
N VAL A 121 4.63 -10.37 -3.91
CA VAL A 121 5.74 -10.76 -3.03
C VAL A 121 5.40 -12.07 -2.32
N PRO A 122 6.24 -13.12 -2.46
CA PRO A 122 6.09 -14.33 -1.68
C PRO A 122 6.19 -14.07 -0.17
N ASP A 123 5.36 -14.74 0.63
CA ASP A 123 5.37 -14.57 2.09
C ASP A 123 6.75 -14.86 2.70
N GLY A 124 7.43 -15.91 2.19
CA GLY A 124 8.81 -16.22 2.61
C GLY A 124 9.81 -15.11 2.29
N ALA A 125 9.65 -14.41 1.16
CA ALA A 125 10.48 -13.27 0.79
C ALA A 125 10.24 -12.08 1.73
N SER A 126 8.99 -11.83 2.11
CA SER A 126 8.63 -10.81 3.09
C SER A 126 9.32 -11.05 4.44
N ILE A 127 9.31 -12.28 4.92
CA ILE A 127 9.97 -12.65 6.19
C ILE A 127 11.50 -12.54 6.08
N ALA A 128 12.10 -13.03 4.99
CA ALA A 128 13.54 -12.91 4.78
C ALA A 128 13.99 -11.45 4.72
N ALA A 129 13.25 -10.61 4.01
CA ALA A 129 13.51 -9.16 3.94
C ALA A 129 13.34 -8.48 5.30
N MET A 130 12.33 -8.87 6.08
CA MET A 130 12.13 -8.39 7.46
C MET A 130 13.36 -8.69 8.34
N LEU A 131 13.86 -9.93 8.32
CA LEU A 131 15.04 -10.33 9.10
C LEU A 131 16.31 -9.60 8.65
N LYS A 132 16.47 -9.41 7.34
CA LYS A 132 17.57 -8.61 6.81
C LYS A 132 17.51 -7.16 7.27
N LEU A 133 16.31 -6.56 7.22
CA LEU A 133 16.09 -5.18 7.66
C LEU A 133 16.31 -5.03 9.18
N GLU A 134 15.91 -6.03 9.98
CA GLU A 134 16.22 -6.07 11.42
C GLU A 134 17.73 -5.98 11.69
N THR A 135 18.52 -6.73 10.93
CA THR A 135 19.99 -6.69 11.01
C THR A 135 20.55 -5.30 10.67
N LEU A 136 19.97 -4.63 9.65
CA LEU A 136 20.44 -3.32 9.21
C LEU A 136 20.06 -2.20 10.18
N LEU A 137 18.87 -2.27 10.76
CA LEU A 137 18.32 -1.22 11.62
C LEU A 137 18.67 -1.40 13.11
N GLY A 138 19.12 -2.59 13.52
CA GLY A 138 19.30 -2.93 14.93
C GLY A 138 17.99 -2.96 15.74
N ARG A 139 16.83 -3.03 15.06
CA ARG A 139 15.50 -3.12 15.67
C ARG A 139 14.57 -3.99 14.84
N LYS A 140 13.62 -4.65 15.48
CA LYS A 140 12.68 -5.56 14.84
C LYS A 140 11.57 -4.81 14.09
N PRO A 141 11.49 -4.88 12.74
CA PRO A 141 10.36 -4.36 11.97
C PRO A 141 9.21 -5.37 11.92
N GLY A 142 8.04 -4.93 11.42
CA GLY A 142 6.91 -5.81 11.15
C GLY A 142 7.07 -6.57 9.82
N PRO A 143 6.34 -7.69 9.63
CA PRO A 143 6.39 -8.46 8.37
C PRO A 143 5.96 -7.65 7.15
N SER A 144 4.95 -6.79 7.27
CA SER A 144 4.52 -5.89 6.19
C SER A 144 5.62 -4.90 5.76
N THR A 145 6.46 -4.45 6.72
CA THR A 145 7.65 -3.65 6.40
C THR A 145 8.65 -4.48 5.59
N GLY A 146 8.79 -5.77 5.91
CA GLY A 146 9.59 -6.70 5.11
C GLY A 146 9.08 -6.83 3.68
N THR A 147 7.76 -6.90 3.47
CA THR A 147 7.15 -6.93 2.14
C THR A 147 7.49 -5.67 1.34
N ASN A 148 7.37 -4.49 1.97
CA ASN A 148 7.72 -3.22 1.32
C ASN A 148 9.23 -3.14 1.02
N PHE A 149 10.07 -3.59 1.93
CA PHE A 149 11.53 -3.62 1.74
C PHE A 149 11.95 -4.58 0.62
N TRP A 150 11.28 -5.73 0.47
CA TRP A 150 11.50 -6.61 -0.67
C TRP A 150 11.17 -5.92 -2.00
N GLY A 151 10.05 -5.20 -2.06
CA GLY A 151 9.68 -4.45 -3.26
C GLY A 151 10.65 -3.32 -3.63
N MET A 152 11.41 -2.82 -2.65
CA MET A 152 12.45 -1.80 -2.86
C MET A 152 13.73 -2.40 -3.48
N MET A 153 14.07 -3.64 -3.12
CA MET A 153 15.27 -4.34 -3.61
C MET A 153 15.12 -4.83 -5.05
#